data_b25290698b883e0aed315c34495497e5
#
_entry.id   b25290698b883e0aed315c34495497e5
#
_cell.length_a   1.000
_cell.length_b   1.000
_cell.length_c   1.000
_cell.angle_alpha   90.00
_cell.angle_beta   90.00
_cell.angle_gamma   90.00
#
_symmetry.space_group_name_H-M   'P 1'
#
loop_
_entity.id
_entity.type
_entity.pdbx_description
1 polymer ?
#
loop_
_entity_poly.entity_id
_entity_poly.type
_entity_poly.pdbx_seq_one_letter_code
_entity_poly.pdbx_strand_id
1 'polypeptide(L)'
;MNGSEPKIEIFKPFGEAFELTKKILFQPFDLKKWLVIGFAAWLANLGGGGGFNYSYNRREEMQKVNETLSQIPHSLLVTAICVLVCFVLVVIVLFAWLRARGCFMFIDCIAKNRGAIAEPWRGFRNEGNSYFLFSLLVGIVLLVFAAVFSLPLVLPIIKDSTFLRTHHVYVIVAIAALIFAMIFLLLAWSLIASFMLAVMYRQRCRASEAFTIVTRLIATHPGEMLLYCLFWIVLALATALVACLATCATCCIAAIPYVGTVILLPLFVLLCSFSLLFIRQFGPDYDVWASFVPPEFLPILLSLSSVPATSAPSSNPPPEPPPRPSI
;
A
#
# COMPACT_ATOMS: atom_id res chain seq x y z
N MET A 1 -34.61 1.31 21.57
CA MET A 1 -33.82 2.26 20.73
C MET A 1 -32.96 1.41 19.83
N ASN A 2 -33.44 1.15 18.60
CA ASN A 2 -32.70 0.38 17.62
C ASN A 2 -31.70 1.32 16.96
N GLY A 3 -30.47 1.37 17.48
CA GLY A 3 -29.35 1.95 16.81
C GLY A 3 -29.01 1.04 15.62
N SER A 4 -29.48 1.40 14.42
CA SER A 4 -29.00 0.78 13.20
C SER A 4 -27.51 1.07 13.12
N GLU A 5 -26.68 0.05 13.35
CA GLU A 5 -25.25 0.12 13.05
C GLU A 5 -25.10 0.63 11.61
N PRO A 6 -24.20 1.57 11.34
CA PRO A 6 -24.01 2.12 10.00
C PRO A 6 -23.65 0.97 9.08
N LYS A 7 -24.53 0.69 8.10
CA LYS A 7 -24.33 -0.38 7.14
C LYS A 7 -23.09 -0.04 6.30
N ILE A 8 -22.03 -0.82 6.46
CA ILE A 8 -20.79 -0.65 5.71
C ILE A 8 -21.05 -1.03 4.26
N GLU A 9 -20.84 -0.08 3.37
CA GLU A 9 -21.09 -0.21 1.93
C GLU A 9 -19.75 -0.28 1.20
N ILE A 10 -19.66 -1.03 0.10
CA ILE A 10 -18.44 -1.15 -0.73
C ILE A 10 -18.53 -0.30 -1.98
N PHE A 11 -19.70 -0.24 -2.60
CA PHE A 11 -19.87 0.50 -3.85
C PHE A 11 -19.80 2.03 -3.66
N LYS A 12 -20.25 2.53 -2.52
CA LYS A 12 -20.21 3.96 -2.22
C LYS A 12 -18.77 4.49 -2.14
N PRO A 13 -17.83 3.89 -1.35
CA PRO A 13 -16.42 4.29 -1.36
C PRO A 13 -15.76 4.19 -2.73
N PHE A 14 -16.16 3.24 -3.57
CA PHE A 14 -15.62 3.12 -4.92
C PHE A 14 -16.05 4.29 -5.82
N GLY A 15 -17.33 4.66 -5.79
CA GLY A 15 -17.83 5.84 -6.52
C GLY A 15 -17.17 7.13 -6.04
N GLU A 16 -17.05 7.31 -4.72
CA GLU A 16 -16.36 8.45 -4.11
C GLU A 16 -14.86 8.48 -4.49
N ALA A 17 -14.18 7.32 -4.53
CA ALA A 17 -12.78 7.22 -4.94
C ALA A 17 -12.57 7.61 -6.40
N PHE A 18 -13.50 7.25 -7.28
CA PHE A 18 -13.46 7.63 -8.69
C PHE A 18 -13.61 9.15 -8.86
N GLU A 19 -14.60 9.76 -8.19
CA GLU A 19 -14.78 11.22 -8.21
C GLU A 19 -13.60 11.97 -7.60
N LEU A 20 -13.04 11.45 -6.50
CA LEU A 20 -11.85 12.00 -5.87
C LEU A 20 -10.64 11.94 -6.82
N THR A 21 -10.43 10.81 -7.48
CA THR A 21 -9.36 10.65 -8.47
C THR A 21 -9.49 11.66 -9.62
N LYS A 22 -10.70 11.82 -10.15
CA LYS A 22 -11.01 12.80 -11.20
C LYS A 22 -10.69 14.23 -10.75
N LYS A 23 -11.06 14.59 -9.54
CA LYS A 23 -10.81 15.94 -8.97
C LYS A 23 -9.32 16.17 -8.68
N ILE A 24 -8.61 15.19 -8.14
CA ILE A 24 -7.18 15.33 -7.83
C ILE A 24 -6.34 15.52 -9.09
N LEU A 25 -6.63 14.75 -10.14
CA LEU A 25 -5.76 14.66 -11.30
C LEU A 25 -6.21 15.53 -12.49
N PHE A 26 -7.51 15.75 -12.65
CA PHE A 26 -8.07 16.39 -13.84
C PHE A 26 -8.73 17.75 -13.58
N GLN A 27 -8.99 18.12 -12.30
CA GLN A 27 -9.74 19.35 -11.98
C GLN A 27 -9.07 20.19 -10.88
N PRO A 28 -8.28 21.23 -11.22
CA PRO A 28 -7.71 21.57 -12.54
C PRO A 28 -6.55 20.64 -12.93
N PHE A 29 -6.37 20.41 -14.21
CA PHE A 29 -5.22 19.66 -14.70
C PHE A 29 -3.94 20.49 -14.55
N ASP A 30 -3.01 20.02 -13.73
CA ASP A 30 -1.68 20.61 -13.53
C ASP A 30 -0.62 19.52 -13.72
N LEU A 31 0.14 19.63 -14.80
CA LEU A 31 1.19 18.66 -15.13
C LEU A 31 2.28 18.58 -14.05
N LYS A 32 2.63 19.71 -13.41
CA LYS A 32 3.63 19.72 -12.33
C LYS A 32 3.13 18.91 -11.13
N LYS A 33 1.90 19.14 -10.72
CA LYS A 33 1.24 18.37 -9.65
C LYS A 33 1.16 16.89 -10.03
N TRP A 34 0.75 16.58 -11.27
CA TRP A 34 0.68 15.21 -11.79
C TRP A 34 2.03 14.47 -11.69
N LEU A 35 3.12 15.08 -12.14
CA LEU A 35 4.46 14.49 -12.05
C LEU A 35 4.91 14.29 -10.60
N VAL A 36 4.62 15.23 -9.70
CA VAL A 36 4.97 15.10 -8.27
C VAL A 36 4.20 13.96 -7.59
N ILE A 37 2.90 13.85 -7.85
CA ILE A 37 2.09 12.73 -7.33
C ILE A 37 2.55 11.42 -7.97
N GLY A 38 2.89 11.42 -9.26
CA GLY A 38 3.48 10.28 -9.98
C GLY A 38 4.80 9.82 -9.35
N PHE A 39 5.65 10.74 -8.93
CA PHE A 39 6.89 10.42 -8.22
C PHE A 39 6.62 9.80 -6.84
N ALA A 40 5.65 10.33 -6.09
CA ALA A 40 5.24 9.75 -4.82
C ALA A 40 4.66 8.34 -4.99
N ALA A 41 3.84 8.13 -6.03
CA ALA A 41 3.30 6.82 -6.38
C ALA A 41 4.40 5.84 -6.81
N TRP A 42 5.39 6.30 -7.57
CA TRP A 42 6.53 5.49 -7.96
C TRP A 42 7.35 5.04 -6.74
N LEU A 43 7.68 5.97 -5.83
CA LEU A 43 8.35 5.64 -4.57
C LEU A 43 7.54 4.65 -3.73
N ALA A 44 6.24 4.83 -3.61
CA ALA A 44 5.35 3.94 -2.85
C ALA A 44 5.30 2.52 -3.45
N ASN A 45 5.55 2.37 -4.75
CA ASN A 45 5.55 1.10 -5.46
C ASN A 45 6.95 0.54 -5.75
N LEU A 46 8.03 1.15 -5.23
CA LEU A 46 9.39 0.59 -5.34
C LEU A 46 9.45 -0.82 -4.76
N GLY A 47 9.93 -1.76 -5.57
CA GLY A 47 10.00 -3.18 -5.18
C GLY A 47 8.67 -3.93 -5.24
N GLY A 48 7.57 -3.28 -5.62
CA GLY A 48 6.30 -3.93 -5.94
C GLY A 48 6.31 -4.39 -7.40
N GLY A 49 6.54 -5.65 -7.61
CA GLY A 49 6.32 -6.54 -8.73
C GLY A 49 6.05 -6.04 -10.17
N GLY A 50 6.70 -5.00 -10.62
CA GLY A 50 6.84 -4.71 -12.04
C GLY A 50 8.11 -5.37 -12.59
N GLY A 51 8.20 -6.69 -12.49
CA GLY A 51 9.35 -7.43 -12.99
C GLY A 51 9.36 -7.42 -14.51
N PHE A 52 10.36 -6.76 -15.09
CA PHE A 52 10.73 -7.02 -16.46
C PHE A 52 11.20 -8.47 -16.57
N ASN A 53 10.34 -9.35 -17.07
CA ASN A 53 10.79 -10.65 -17.56
C ASN A 53 11.50 -10.41 -18.89
N TYR A 54 12.79 -10.14 -18.82
CA TYR A 54 13.67 -10.23 -19.97
C TYR A 54 13.85 -11.72 -20.30
N SER A 55 13.02 -12.23 -21.21
CA SER A 55 13.23 -13.54 -21.81
C SER A 55 14.32 -13.41 -22.88
N TYR A 56 15.56 -13.40 -22.43
CA TYR A 56 16.71 -13.43 -23.31
C TYR A 56 17.11 -14.90 -23.61
N ASN A 57 17.63 -15.14 -24.82
CA ASN A 57 18.01 -16.47 -25.31
C ASN A 57 19.22 -17.00 -24.49
N ARG A 58 18.91 -17.61 -23.36
CA ARG A 58 19.84 -17.93 -22.23
C ARG A 58 20.85 -19.05 -22.56
N ARG A 59 20.68 -19.82 -23.62
CA ARG A 59 21.50 -21.04 -23.82
C ARG A 59 22.94 -20.77 -24.31
N GLU A 60 23.13 -19.84 -25.25
CA GLU A 60 24.45 -19.55 -25.80
C GLU A 60 25.33 -18.71 -24.86
N GLU A 61 24.69 -17.77 -24.12
CA GLU A 61 25.43 -16.98 -23.13
C GLU A 61 25.81 -17.76 -21.88
N MET A 62 24.96 -18.70 -21.44
CA MET A 62 25.30 -19.58 -20.29
C MET A 62 26.54 -20.44 -20.56
N GLN A 63 26.80 -20.89 -21.81
CA GLN A 63 28.01 -21.60 -22.15
C GLN A 63 29.25 -20.69 -22.07
N LYS A 64 29.19 -19.51 -22.64
CA LYS A 64 30.29 -18.53 -22.55
C LYS A 64 30.58 -18.08 -21.13
N VAL A 65 29.54 -17.86 -20.32
CA VAL A 65 29.65 -17.52 -18.90
C VAL A 65 30.31 -18.67 -18.13
N ASN A 66 29.93 -19.92 -18.41
CA ASN A 66 30.47 -21.08 -17.72
C ASN A 66 31.95 -21.33 -18.06
N GLU A 67 32.35 -21.10 -19.32
CA GLU A 67 33.76 -21.16 -19.75
C GLU A 67 34.60 -20.05 -19.09
N THR A 68 34.07 -18.87 -18.99
CA THR A 68 34.76 -17.74 -18.33
C THR A 68 34.85 -17.93 -16.81
N LEU A 69 33.80 -18.48 -16.18
CA LEU A 69 33.77 -18.79 -14.75
C LEU A 69 34.74 -19.92 -14.36
N SER A 70 34.96 -20.90 -15.25
CA SER A 70 35.89 -21.98 -15.00
C SER A 70 37.37 -21.55 -14.96
N GLN A 71 37.72 -20.41 -15.55
CA GLN A 71 39.06 -19.83 -15.54
C GLN A 71 39.37 -19.00 -14.30
N ILE A 72 38.32 -18.62 -13.49
CA ILE A 72 38.47 -17.79 -12.29
C ILE A 72 38.77 -18.71 -11.08
N PRO A 73 39.76 -18.37 -10.24
CA PRO A 73 40.01 -19.10 -8.99
C PRO A 73 38.77 -19.13 -8.11
N HIS A 74 38.42 -20.29 -7.56
CA HIS A 74 37.23 -20.46 -6.72
C HIS A 74 37.13 -19.44 -5.58
N SER A 75 38.23 -19.01 -4.98
CA SER A 75 38.27 -18.00 -3.92
C SER A 75 37.80 -16.65 -4.41
N LEU A 76 38.22 -16.23 -5.60
CA LEU A 76 37.79 -14.95 -6.19
C LEU A 76 36.31 -15.00 -6.59
N LEU A 77 35.85 -16.13 -7.12
CA LEU A 77 34.43 -16.32 -7.46
C LEU A 77 33.54 -16.23 -6.22
N VAL A 78 33.88 -16.93 -5.15
CA VAL A 78 33.12 -16.89 -3.88
C VAL A 78 33.11 -15.48 -3.32
N THR A 79 34.26 -14.78 -3.30
CA THR A 79 34.35 -13.40 -2.83
C THR A 79 33.48 -12.48 -3.67
N ALA A 80 33.53 -12.59 -5.00
CA ALA A 80 32.70 -11.76 -5.91
C ALA A 80 31.19 -12.03 -5.69
N ILE A 81 30.78 -13.28 -5.51
CA ILE A 81 29.38 -13.63 -5.20
C ILE A 81 28.97 -13.03 -3.84
N CYS A 82 29.80 -13.16 -2.80
CA CYS A 82 29.50 -12.58 -1.49
C CYS A 82 29.35 -11.05 -1.56
N VAL A 83 30.25 -10.36 -2.26
CA VAL A 83 30.15 -8.91 -2.46
C VAL A 83 28.89 -8.53 -3.22
N LEU A 84 28.58 -9.26 -4.30
CA LEU A 84 27.34 -9.03 -5.08
C LEU A 84 26.09 -9.23 -4.22
N VAL A 85 26.02 -10.32 -3.44
CA VAL A 85 24.90 -10.60 -2.54
C VAL A 85 24.76 -9.50 -1.49
N CYS A 86 25.85 -9.08 -0.84
CA CYS A 86 25.82 -7.96 0.10
C CYS A 86 25.34 -6.68 -0.55
N PHE A 87 25.82 -6.37 -1.76
CA PHE A 87 25.39 -5.18 -2.50
C PHE A 87 23.89 -5.22 -2.82
N VAL A 88 23.39 -6.35 -3.33
CA VAL A 88 21.97 -6.55 -3.63
C VAL A 88 21.11 -6.41 -2.37
N LEU A 89 21.55 -6.97 -1.25
CA LEU A 89 20.83 -6.83 0.03
C LEU A 89 20.76 -5.36 0.48
N VAL A 90 21.84 -4.61 0.38
CA VAL A 90 21.86 -3.17 0.71
C VAL A 90 20.88 -2.41 -0.19
N VAL A 91 20.85 -2.69 -1.49
CA VAL A 91 19.94 -2.06 -2.45
C VAL A 91 18.48 -2.40 -2.13
N ILE A 92 18.17 -3.66 -1.79
CA ILE A 92 16.81 -4.08 -1.39
C ILE A 92 16.36 -3.33 -0.13
N VAL A 93 17.22 -3.26 0.89
CA VAL A 93 16.92 -2.55 2.15
C VAL A 93 16.71 -1.06 1.90
N LEU A 94 17.54 -0.44 1.05
CA LEU A 94 17.41 0.96 0.67
C LEU A 94 16.07 1.22 -0.04
N PHE A 95 15.69 0.37 -0.99
CA PHE A 95 14.42 0.50 -1.70
C PHE A 95 13.22 0.27 -0.79
N ALA A 96 13.29 -0.67 0.15
CA ALA A 96 12.26 -0.88 1.16
C ALA A 96 12.08 0.35 2.06
N TRP A 97 13.19 1.01 2.43
CA TRP A 97 13.14 2.25 3.21
C TRP A 97 12.54 3.42 2.42
N LEU A 98 12.96 3.59 1.16
CA LEU A 98 12.40 4.60 0.25
C LEU A 98 10.89 4.38 0.03
N ARG A 99 10.48 3.13 -0.19
CA ARG A 99 9.08 2.76 -0.34
C ARG A 99 8.25 3.12 0.89
N ALA A 100 8.73 2.77 2.08
CA ALA A 100 8.03 3.08 3.32
C ALA A 100 7.72 4.57 3.47
N ARG A 101 8.67 5.44 3.12
CA ARG A 101 8.47 6.89 3.12
C ARG A 101 7.60 7.38 1.97
N GLY A 102 7.78 6.77 0.79
CA GLY A 102 6.97 7.07 -0.39
C GLY A 102 5.48 6.85 -0.17
N CYS A 103 5.10 5.80 0.58
CA CYS A 103 3.69 5.53 0.91
C CYS A 103 3.04 6.69 1.69
N PHE A 104 3.70 7.22 2.72
CA PHE A 104 3.18 8.36 3.48
C PHE A 104 3.11 9.64 2.64
N MET A 105 4.11 9.87 1.79
CA MET A 105 4.11 11.00 0.88
C MET A 105 2.96 10.90 -0.13
N PHE A 106 2.68 9.72 -0.66
CA PHE A 106 1.59 9.49 -1.60
C PHE A 106 0.22 9.71 -0.94
N ILE A 107 0.02 9.20 0.28
CA ILE A 107 -1.21 9.43 1.06
C ILE A 107 -1.39 10.94 1.35
N ASP A 108 -0.33 11.67 1.74
CA ASP A 108 -0.41 13.12 1.99
C ASP A 108 -0.79 13.91 0.73
N CYS A 109 -0.24 13.53 -0.42
CA CYS A 109 -0.61 14.15 -1.71
C CYS A 109 -2.09 13.94 -2.03
N ILE A 110 -2.65 12.76 -1.75
CA ILE A 110 -4.07 12.46 -1.96
C ILE A 110 -4.93 13.21 -0.92
N ALA A 111 -4.57 13.10 0.37
CA ALA A 111 -5.35 13.67 1.46
C ALA A 111 -5.47 15.19 1.39
N LYS A 112 -4.38 15.88 1.04
CA LYS A 112 -4.33 17.35 0.94
C LYS A 112 -4.54 17.87 -0.48
N ASN A 113 -4.79 17.01 -1.44
CA ASN A 113 -4.97 17.36 -2.85
C ASN A 113 -3.86 18.26 -3.41
N ARG A 114 -2.59 17.99 -3.07
CA ARG A 114 -1.44 18.80 -3.46
C ARG A 114 -0.25 17.95 -3.88
N GLY A 115 0.57 18.47 -4.79
CA GLY A 115 1.87 17.90 -5.14
C GLY A 115 2.96 18.46 -4.22
N ALA A 116 3.27 17.80 -3.10
CA ALA A 116 4.33 18.20 -2.19
C ALA A 116 5.26 17.01 -1.88
N ILE A 117 6.58 17.25 -1.87
CA ILE A 117 7.59 16.22 -1.60
C ILE A 117 8.28 16.48 -0.25
N ALA A 118 8.83 17.68 -0.07
CA ALA A 118 9.71 17.99 1.05
C ALA A 118 9.01 18.00 2.41
N GLU A 119 7.79 18.53 2.46
CA GLU A 119 7.02 18.65 3.70
C GLU A 119 6.58 17.27 4.23
N PRO A 120 5.90 16.37 3.45
CA PRO A 120 5.53 15.06 3.94
C PRO A 120 6.76 14.17 4.21
N TRP A 121 7.84 14.32 3.44
CA TRP A 121 9.09 13.60 3.67
C TRP A 121 9.70 13.85 5.03
N ARG A 122 9.65 15.11 5.50
CA ARG A 122 10.12 15.51 6.84
C ARG A 122 9.08 15.21 7.92
N GLY A 123 7.82 15.50 7.63
CA GLY A 123 6.72 15.41 8.59
C GLY A 123 6.37 13.98 9.03
N PHE A 124 6.63 12.96 8.19
CA PHE A 124 6.35 11.54 8.47
C PHE A 124 7.63 10.72 8.63
N ARG A 125 8.71 11.35 9.09
CA ARG A 125 10.02 10.68 9.24
C ARG A 125 9.97 9.52 10.24
N ASN A 126 9.35 9.73 11.38
CA ASN A 126 9.29 8.74 12.45
C ASN A 126 8.36 7.58 12.09
N GLU A 127 7.18 7.89 11.57
CA GLU A 127 6.18 6.93 11.13
C GLU A 127 6.72 6.08 9.97
N GLY A 128 7.36 6.72 8.98
CA GLY A 128 7.97 6.02 7.84
C GLY A 128 9.09 5.07 8.26
N ASN A 129 9.94 5.47 9.22
CA ASN A 129 10.99 4.60 9.74
C ASN A 129 10.40 3.45 10.58
N SER A 130 9.37 3.71 11.40
CA SER A 130 8.68 2.68 12.18
C SER A 130 8.02 1.65 11.26
N TYR A 131 7.34 2.11 10.21
CA TYR A 131 6.72 1.25 9.21
C TYR A 131 7.77 0.43 8.43
N PHE A 132 8.89 1.04 8.07
CA PHE A 132 10.00 0.34 7.41
C PHE A 132 10.52 -0.82 8.27
N LEU A 133 10.88 -0.56 9.54
CA LEU A 133 11.39 -1.60 10.45
C LEU A 133 10.37 -2.72 10.64
N PHE A 134 9.10 -2.38 10.80
CA PHE A 134 8.03 -3.36 10.97
C PHE A 134 7.81 -4.19 9.69
N SER A 135 7.79 -3.57 8.52
CA SER A 135 7.65 -4.27 7.23
C SER A 135 8.87 -5.14 6.92
N LEU A 136 10.08 -4.72 7.33
CA LEU A 136 11.28 -5.53 7.20
C LEU A 136 11.19 -6.77 8.10
N LEU A 137 10.74 -6.62 9.35
CA LEU A 137 10.50 -7.73 10.27
C LEU A 137 9.51 -8.75 9.68
N VAL A 138 8.37 -8.26 9.17
CA VAL A 138 7.37 -9.13 8.52
C VAL A 138 7.96 -9.80 7.29
N GLY A 139 8.74 -9.08 6.47
CA GLY A 139 9.45 -9.67 5.33
C GLY A 139 10.39 -10.81 5.73
N ILE A 140 11.16 -10.64 6.81
CA ILE A 140 12.02 -11.70 7.36
C ILE A 140 11.19 -12.89 7.84
N VAL A 141 10.09 -12.66 8.55
CA VAL A 141 9.19 -13.74 9.02
C VAL A 141 8.62 -14.53 7.83
N LEU A 142 8.17 -13.84 6.79
CA LEU A 142 7.66 -14.48 5.57
C LEU A 142 8.75 -15.27 4.84
N LEU A 143 9.98 -14.76 4.80
CA LEU A 143 11.12 -15.44 4.21
C LEU A 143 11.48 -16.72 4.98
N VAL A 144 11.52 -16.64 6.31
CA VAL A 144 11.76 -17.82 7.18
C VAL A 144 10.64 -18.85 7.00
N PHE A 145 9.38 -18.38 6.96
CA PHE A 145 8.25 -19.26 6.68
C PHE A 145 8.43 -19.98 5.34
N ALA A 146 8.72 -19.26 4.27
CA ALA A 146 8.97 -19.84 2.95
C ALA A 146 10.13 -20.85 2.97
N ALA A 147 11.23 -20.52 3.66
CA ALA A 147 12.39 -21.42 3.78
C ALA A 147 12.02 -22.70 4.53
N VAL A 148 11.35 -22.60 5.68
CA VAL A 148 10.96 -23.77 6.49
C VAL A 148 9.99 -24.67 5.73
N PHE A 149 8.97 -24.10 5.07
CA PHE A 149 7.99 -24.88 4.32
C PHE A 149 8.50 -25.43 2.99
N SER A 150 9.62 -24.91 2.47
CA SER A 150 10.30 -25.48 1.30
C SER A 150 11.26 -26.63 1.65
N LEU A 151 11.68 -26.79 2.92
CA LEU A 151 12.61 -27.84 3.35
C LEU A 151 12.17 -29.28 2.99
N PRO A 152 10.91 -29.71 3.22
CA PRO A 152 10.46 -31.06 2.88
C PRO A 152 10.48 -31.34 1.38
N LEU A 153 10.52 -30.30 0.54
CA LEU A 153 10.65 -30.39 -0.90
C LEU A 153 12.13 -30.42 -1.33
N VAL A 154 12.94 -29.53 -0.76
CA VAL A 154 14.34 -29.31 -1.17
C VAL A 154 15.27 -30.47 -0.69
N LEU A 155 15.09 -30.94 0.56
CA LEU A 155 15.94 -31.97 1.14
C LEU A 155 15.95 -33.31 0.35
N PRO A 156 14.80 -33.87 -0.08
CA PRO A 156 14.79 -35.06 -0.90
C PRO A 156 15.45 -34.88 -2.27
N ILE A 157 15.24 -33.70 -2.89
CA ILE A 157 15.83 -33.38 -4.21
C ILE A 157 17.35 -33.33 -4.14
N ILE A 158 17.91 -32.80 -3.04
CA ILE A 158 19.38 -32.77 -2.84
C ILE A 158 19.96 -34.16 -2.57
N LYS A 159 19.22 -35.00 -1.82
CA LYS A 159 19.67 -36.34 -1.44
C LYS A 159 19.60 -37.35 -2.58
N ASP A 160 18.59 -37.25 -3.42
CA ASP A 160 18.33 -38.16 -4.53
C ASP A 160 18.00 -37.40 -5.80
N SER A 161 18.92 -37.37 -6.75
CA SER A 161 18.76 -36.73 -8.05
C SER A 161 17.61 -37.31 -8.89
N THR A 162 17.16 -38.55 -8.58
CA THR A 162 16.03 -39.19 -9.26
C THR A 162 14.68 -38.88 -8.64
N PHE A 163 14.65 -38.32 -7.42
CA PHE A 163 13.43 -38.00 -6.67
C PHE A 163 12.46 -37.15 -7.49
N LEU A 164 12.96 -36.13 -8.17
CA LEU A 164 12.17 -35.26 -9.02
C LEU A 164 11.44 -36.00 -10.14
N ARG A 165 12.07 -37.02 -10.69
CA ARG A 165 11.53 -37.84 -11.78
C ARG A 165 10.52 -38.87 -11.28
N THR A 166 10.79 -39.46 -10.12
CA THR A 166 9.95 -40.51 -9.53
C THR A 166 8.70 -39.96 -8.87
N HIS A 167 8.81 -38.78 -8.20
CA HIS A 167 7.73 -38.16 -7.41
C HIS A 167 7.28 -36.82 -7.99
N HIS A 168 7.28 -36.67 -9.32
CA HIS A 168 6.96 -35.40 -9.99
C HIS A 168 5.60 -34.84 -9.59
N VAL A 169 4.57 -35.68 -9.39
CA VAL A 169 3.22 -35.23 -8.97
C VAL A 169 3.26 -34.62 -7.56
N TYR A 170 3.93 -35.29 -6.61
CA TYR A 170 4.11 -34.75 -5.25
C TYR A 170 4.84 -33.41 -5.28
N VAL A 171 5.90 -33.29 -6.05
CA VAL A 171 6.70 -32.07 -6.20
C VAL A 171 5.83 -30.92 -6.76
N ILE A 172 5.06 -31.18 -7.82
CA ILE A 172 4.17 -30.19 -8.43
C ILE A 172 3.11 -29.73 -7.41
N VAL A 173 2.45 -30.66 -6.70
CA VAL A 173 1.43 -30.35 -5.70
C VAL A 173 2.03 -29.55 -4.53
N ALA A 174 3.22 -29.94 -4.05
CA ALA A 174 3.88 -29.25 -2.95
C ALA A 174 4.31 -27.82 -3.34
N ILE A 175 4.83 -27.63 -4.56
CA ILE A 175 5.17 -26.31 -5.09
C ILE A 175 3.89 -25.46 -5.23
N ALA A 176 2.82 -26.02 -5.81
CA ALA A 176 1.55 -25.29 -5.97
C ALA A 176 0.96 -24.89 -4.62
N ALA A 177 0.99 -25.77 -3.62
CA ALA A 177 0.53 -25.48 -2.27
C ALA A 177 1.37 -24.37 -1.60
N LEU A 178 2.70 -24.42 -1.76
CA LEU A 178 3.60 -23.39 -1.23
C LEU A 178 3.34 -22.04 -1.90
N ILE A 179 3.21 -22.00 -3.21
CA ILE A 179 2.90 -20.76 -3.97
C ILE A 179 1.55 -20.22 -3.51
N PHE A 180 0.53 -21.06 -3.38
CA PHE A 180 -0.79 -20.64 -2.93
C PHE A 180 -0.75 -20.06 -1.51
N ALA A 181 -0.07 -20.71 -0.58
CA ALA A 181 0.10 -20.23 0.78
C ALA A 181 0.85 -18.88 0.81
N MET A 182 1.90 -18.72 0.01
CA MET A 182 2.65 -17.46 -0.08
C MET A 182 1.81 -16.34 -0.68
N ILE A 183 1.03 -16.60 -1.73
CA ILE A 183 0.11 -15.61 -2.31
C ILE A 183 -0.91 -15.18 -1.27
N PHE A 184 -1.50 -16.12 -0.54
CA PHE A 184 -2.48 -15.83 0.52
C PHE A 184 -1.88 -14.94 1.62
N LEU A 185 -0.68 -15.27 2.11
CA LEU A 185 0.02 -14.47 3.14
C LEU A 185 0.39 -13.07 2.64
N LEU A 186 0.83 -12.95 1.38
CA LEU A 186 1.15 -11.67 0.77
C LEU A 186 -0.10 -10.79 0.57
N LEU A 187 -1.24 -11.40 0.19
CA LEU A 187 -2.52 -10.68 0.09
C LEU A 187 -2.99 -10.21 1.47
N ALA A 188 -2.94 -11.07 2.48
CA ALA A 188 -3.29 -10.71 3.86
C ALA A 188 -2.39 -9.58 4.38
N TRP A 189 -1.09 -9.66 4.13
CA TRP A 189 -0.14 -8.60 4.48
C TRP A 189 -0.45 -7.30 3.73
N SER A 190 -0.75 -7.35 2.43
CA SER A 190 -1.08 -6.17 1.63
C SER A 190 -2.31 -5.44 2.17
N LEU A 191 -3.34 -6.19 2.58
CA LEU A 191 -4.55 -5.66 3.22
C LEU A 191 -4.22 -4.95 4.54
N ILE A 192 -3.52 -5.65 5.44
CA ILE A 192 -3.12 -5.11 6.73
C ILE A 192 -2.25 -3.85 6.55
N ALA A 193 -1.27 -3.90 5.65
CA ALA A 193 -0.35 -2.82 5.39
C ALA A 193 -1.05 -1.55 4.87
N SER A 194 -2.04 -1.68 3.97
CA SER A 194 -2.78 -0.54 3.45
C SER A 194 -3.59 0.17 4.54
N PHE A 195 -4.22 -0.58 5.45
CA PHE A 195 -4.96 -0.01 6.57
C PHE A 195 -4.05 0.53 7.66
N MET A 196 -2.91 -0.13 7.93
CA MET A 196 -1.90 0.39 8.85
C MET A 196 -1.39 1.78 8.43
N LEU A 197 -1.14 1.97 7.14
CA LEU A 197 -0.69 3.26 6.61
C LEU A 197 -1.72 4.37 6.85
N ALA A 198 -3.02 4.09 6.67
CA ALA A 198 -4.11 5.04 6.95
C ALA A 198 -4.17 5.39 8.45
N VAL A 199 -4.12 4.39 9.33
CA VAL A 199 -4.13 4.58 10.79
C VAL A 199 -2.90 5.36 11.26
N MET A 200 -1.70 4.99 10.80
CA MET A 200 -0.45 5.68 11.15
C MET A 200 -0.45 7.12 10.66
N TYR A 201 -0.96 7.37 9.45
CA TYR A 201 -1.09 8.73 8.91
C TYR A 201 -2.03 9.58 9.78
N ARG A 202 -3.16 9.02 10.21
CA ARG A 202 -4.18 9.72 11.01
C ARG A 202 -3.76 9.93 12.46
N GLN A 203 -3.34 8.85 13.14
CA GLN A 203 -3.12 8.83 14.59
C GLN A 203 -1.68 9.14 14.99
N ARG A 204 -0.74 9.23 14.02
CA ARG A 204 0.69 9.48 14.28
C ARG A 204 1.31 8.48 15.24
N CYS A 205 0.84 7.23 15.20
CA CYS A 205 1.27 6.14 16.08
C CYS A 205 2.42 5.30 15.46
N ARG A 206 3.00 4.41 16.27
CA ARG A 206 4.00 3.46 15.81
C ARG A 206 3.36 2.32 15.01
N ALA A 207 4.15 1.68 14.14
CA ALA A 207 3.67 0.57 13.30
C ALA A 207 3.10 -0.61 14.11
N SER A 208 3.66 -0.95 15.26
CA SER A 208 3.15 -2.00 16.14
C SER A 208 1.78 -1.67 16.73
N GLU A 209 1.55 -0.42 17.10
CA GLU A 209 0.25 0.06 17.61
C GLU A 209 -0.79 0.03 16.47
N ALA A 210 -0.43 0.56 15.30
CA ALA A 210 -1.29 0.51 14.12
C ALA A 210 -1.64 -0.92 13.72
N PHE A 211 -0.67 -1.85 13.79
CA PHE A 211 -0.92 -3.27 13.52
C PHE A 211 -1.96 -3.86 14.49
N THR A 212 -1.83 -3.58 15.78
CA THR A 212 -2.79 -4.05 16.80
C THR A 212 -4.19 -3.48 16.57
N ILE A 213 -4.29 -2.19 16.23
CA ILE A 213 -5.57 -1.52 15.92
C ILE A 213 -6.22 -2.17 14.70
N VAL A 214 -5.45 -2.35 13.61
CA VAL A 214 -5.97 -2.91 12.35
C VAL A 214 -6.34 -4.39 12.50
N THR A 215 -5.53 -5.20 13.17
CA THR A 215 -5.86 -6.61 13.40
C THR A 215 -7.09 -6.79 14.28
N ARG A 216 -7.27 -5.93 15.27
CA ARG A 216 -8.50 -5.88 16.07
C ARG A 216 -9.70 -5.48 15.22
N LEU A 217 -9.57 -4.48 14.37
CA LEU A 217 -10.62 -4.05 13.44
C LEU A 217 -11.04 -5.17 12.50
N ILE A 218 -10.08 -5.91 11.92
CA ILE A 218 -10.34 -7.06 11.06
C ILE A 218 -11.06 -8.18 11.85
N ALA A 219 -10.66 -8.41 13.10
CA ALA A 219 -11.27 -9.44 13.94
C ALA A 219 -12.71 -9.09 14.37
N THR A 220 -13.03 -7.80 14.51
CA THR A 220 -14.40 -7.35 14.88
C THR A 220 -15.34 -7.31 13.68
N HIS A 221 -14.84 -7.10 12.47
CA HIS A 221 -15.64 -6.97 11.24
C HIS A 221 -15.15 -7.90 10.11
N PRO A 222 -15.10 -9.23 10.34
CA PRO A 222 -14.50 -10.16 9.38
C PRO A 222 -15.27 -10.24 8.05
N GLY A 223 -16.60 -10.10 8.05
CA GLY A 223 -17.43 -10.16 6.87
C GLY A 223 -17.17 -9.01 5.90
N GLU A 224 -17.13 -7.80 6.42
CA GLU A 224 -16.87 -6.58 5.67
C GLU A 224 -15.43 -6.57 5.12
N MET A 225 -14.48 -7.06 5.91
CA MET A 225 -13.09 -7.17 5.47
C MET A 225 -12.89 -8.22 4.38
N LEU A 226 -13.60 -9.35 4.47
CA LEU A 226 -13.58 -10.37 3.41
C LEU A 226 -14.18 -9.82 2.11
N LEU A 227 -15.29 -9.09 2.22
CA LEU A 227 -15.94 -8.47 1.07
C LEU A 227 -15.06 -7.38 0.43
N TYR A 228 -14.36 -6.58 1.26
CA TYR A 228 -13.34 -5.65 0.78
C TYR A 228 -12.20 -6.38 0.04
N CYS A 229 -11.69 -7.46 0.61
CA CYS A 229 -10.60 -8.23 0.01
C CYS A 229 -11.01 -8.79 -1.37
N LEU A 230 -12.23 -9.35 -1.46
CA LEU A 230 -12.78 -9.86 -2.72
C LEU A 230 -12.91 -8.75 -3.76
N PHE A 231 -13.48 -7.61 -3.38
CA PHE A 231 -13.62 -6.46 -4.27
C PHE A 231 -12.26 -5.88 -4.69
N TRP A 232 -11.31 -5.81 -3.76
CA TRP A 232 -9.94 -5.36 -4.04
C TRP A 232 -9.22 -6.27 -5.05
N ILE A 233 -9.40 -7.60 -4.96
CA ILE A 233 -8.85 -8.54 -5.93
C ILE A 233 -9.44 -8.29 -7.33
N VAL A 234 -10.77 -8.10 -7.44
CA VAL A 234 -11.42 -7.78 -8.70
C VAL A 234 -10.89 -6.47 -9.28
N LEU A 235 -10.74 -5.46 -8.43
CA LEU A 235 -10.23 -4.15 -8.82
C LEU A 235 -8.75 -4.24 -9.25
N ALA A 236 -7.94 -5.02 -8.55
CA ALA A 236 -6.54 -5.27 -8.91
C ALA A 236 -6.41 -6.00 -10.25
N LEU A 237 -7.26 -6.99 -10.53
CA LEU A 237 -7.31 -7.66 -11.82
C LEU A 237 -7.73 -6.70 -12.96
N ALA A 238 -8.74 -5.89 -12.72
CA ALA A 238 -9.17 -4.88 -13.69
C ALA A 238 -8.06 -3.85 -13.98
N THR A 239 -7.37 -3.37 -12.92
CA THR A 239 -6.25 -2.44 -13.09
C THR A 239 -5.05 -3.08 -13.78
N ALA A 240 -4.76 -4.36 -13.51
CA ALA A 240 -3.71 -5.12 -14.20
C ALA A 240 -4.02 -5.27 -15.70
N LEU A 241 -5.28 -5.52 -16.07
CA LEU A 241 -5.71 -5.59 -17.46
C LEU A 241 -5.55 -4.24 -18.16
N VAL A 242 -5.99 -3.14 -17.53
CA VAL A 242 -5.81 -1.78 -18.07
C VAL A 242 -4.33 -1.43 -18.21
N ALA A 243 -3.50 -1.79 -17.23
CA ALA A 243 -2.06 -1.58 -17.28
C ALA A 243 -1.40 -2.37 -18.43
N CYS A 244 -1.82 -3.61 -18.66
CA CYS A 244 -1.36 -4.43 -19.78
C CYS A 244 -1.73 -3.79 -21.12
N LEU A 245 -2.99 -3.37 -21.30
CA LEU A 245 -3.47 -2.70 -22.50
C LEU A 245 -2.72 -1.37 -22.74
N ALA A 246 -2.51 -0.57 -21.68
CA ALA A 246 -1.75 0.67 -21.78
C ALA A 246 -0.30 0.42 -22.19
N THR A 247 0.35 -0.62 -21.65
CA THR A 247 1.72 -1.00 -22.01
C THR A 247 1.82 -1.42 -23.47
N CYS A 248 0.85 -2.22 -23.95
CA CYS A 248 0.79 -2.59 -25.37
C CYS A 248 0.53 -1.38 -26.26
N ALA A 249 -0.42 -0.51 -25.89
CA ALA A 249 -0.79 0.67 -26.68
C ALA A 249 0.35 1.70 -26.77
N THR A 250 1.18 1.80 -25.73
CA THR A 250 2.32 2.73 -25.67
C THR A 250 3.62 2.12 -26.20
N CYS A 251 3.58 0.99 -26.92
CA CYS A 251 4.77 0.29 -27.42
C CYS A 251 5.82 0.07 -26.32
N CYS A 252 5.41 -0.42 -25.16
CA CYS A 252 6.24 -0.69 -23.98
C CYS A 252 6.85 0.56 -23.30
N ILE A 253 6.50 1.79 -23.68
CA ILE A 253 6.97 3.00 -22.98
C ILE A 253 6.46 3.01 -21.53
N ALA A 254 5.23 2.54 -21.30
CA ALA A 254 4.67 2.37 -19.95
C ALA A 254 5.42 1.32 -19.10
N ALA A 255 6.30 0.52 -19.70
CA ALA A 255 7.16 -0.42 -18.99
C ALA A 255 8.36 0.28 -18.31
N ILE A 256 8.71 1.51 -18.69
CA ILE A 256 9.74 2.30 -18.00
C ILE A 256 9.23 2.64 -16.59
N PRO A 257 9.98 2.34 -15.51
CA PRO A 257 9.49 2.36 -14.13
C PRO A 257 8.78 3.65 -13.71
N TYR A 258 9.39 4.81 -13.93
CA TYR A 258 8.78 6.09 -13.58
C TYR A 258 7.69 6.51 -14.57
N VAL A 259 7.94 6.38 -15.87
CA VAL A 259 6.99 6.77 -16.93
C VAL A 259 5.71 5.95 -16.83
N GLY A 260 5.84 4.65 -16.58
CA GLY A 260 4.70 3.75 -16.37
C GLY A 260 3.83 4.17 -15.19
N THR A 261 4.42 4.53 -14.05
CA THR A 261 3.64 5.01 -12.91
C THR A 261 2.96 6.35 -13.17
N VAL A 262 3.55 7.24 -13.96
CA VAL A 262 2.94 8.51 -14.37
C VAL A 262 1.76 8.28 -15.31
N ILE A 263 1.87 7.36 -16.27
CA ILE A 263 0.77 7.00 -17.20
C ILE A 263 -0.36 6.31 -16.41
N LEU A 264 -0.03 5.39 -15.51
CA LEU A 264 -0.98 4.61 -14.72
C LEU A 264 -1.39 5.30 -13.41
N LEU A 265 -1.00 6.57 -13.21
CA LEU A 265 -1.27 7.33 -11.98
C LEU A 265 -2.75 7.34 -11.58
N PRO A 266 -3.73 7.50 -12.50
CA PRO A 266 -5.14 7.46 -12.13
C PRO A 266 -5.54 6.14 -11.45
N LEU A 267 -4.96 5.00 -11.87
CA LEU A 267 -5.23 3.70 -11.26
C LEU A 267 -4.64 3.60 -9.84
N PHE A 268 -3.41 4.07 -9.64
CA PHE A 268 -2.78 4.08 -8.32
C PHE A 268 -3.52 5.00 -7.33
N VAL A 269 -3.94 6.19 -7.78
CA VAL A 269 -4.74 7.12 -6.97
C VAL A 269 -6.10 6.50 -6.64
N LEU A 270 -6.77 5.86 -7.60
CA LEU A 270 -8.05 5.20 -7.40
C LEU A 270 -7.95 4.09 -6.34
N LEU A 271 -6.97 3.18 -6.46
CA LEU A 271 -6.76 2.08 -5.52
C LEU A 271 -6.46 2.58 -4.10
N CYS A 272 -5.58 3.59 -3.98
CA CYS A 272 -5.25 4.18 -2.69
C CYS A 272 -6.46 4.90 -2.09
N SER A 273 -7.16 5.74 -2.85
CA SER A 273 -8.35 6.46 -2.41
C SER A 273 -9.46 5.51 -1.98
N PHE A 274 -9.68 4.41 -2.72
CA PHE A 274 -10.65 3.39 -2.35
C PHE A 274 -10.35 2.78 -0.98
N SER A 275 -9.10 2.39 -0.72
CA SER A 275 -8.68 1.84 0.57
C SER A 275 -8.87 2.84 1.72
N LEU A 276 -8.53 4.11 1.50
CA LEU A 276 -8.70 5.18 2.51
C LEU A 276 -10.17 5.49 2.80
N LEU A 277 -11.02 5.52 1.77
CA LEU A 277 -12.46 5.78 1.91
C LEU A 277 -13.19 4.59 2.51
N PHE A 278 -12.73 3.37 2.25
CA PHE A 278 -13.32 2.19 2.86
C PHE A 278 -13.07 2.17 4.38
N ILE A 279 -11.82 2.35 4.82
CA ILE A 279 -11.50 2.33 6.25
C ILE A 279 -12.14 3.49 7.02
N ARG A 280 -12.40 4.61 6.36
CA ARG A 280 -13.10 5.78 6.91
C ARG A 280 -14.48 5.45 7.49
N GLN A 281 -15.18 4.43 6.95
CA GLN A 281 -16.51 4.03 7.39
C GLN A 281 -16.54 3.46 8.82
N PHE A 282 -15.39 3.02 9.34
CA PHE A 282 -15.29 2.44 10.68
C PHE A 282 -15.14 3.47 11.80
N GLY A 283 -15.08 4.77 11.46
CA GLY A 283 -15.12 5.84 12.45
C GLY A 283 -14.14 6.97 12.20
N PRO A 284 -14.24 8.07 13.00
CA PRO A 284 -13.42 9.26 12.83
C PRO A 284 -11.93 9.03 13.11
N ASP A 285 -11.59 8.01 13.90
CA ASP A 285 -10.20 7.64 14.21
C ASP A 285 -9.47 7.03 13.02
N TYR A 286 -10.22 6.57 12.02
CA TYR A 286 -9.72 6.00 10.77
C TYR A 286 -9.84 6.97 9.59
N ASP A 287 -10.48 8.13 9.79
CA ASP A 287 -10.68 9.13 8.75
C ASP A 287 -9.45 10.01 8.56
N VAL A 288 -8.74 9.79 7.46
CA VAL A 288 -7.55 10.55 7.07
C VAL A 288 -7.85 12.04 6.88
N TRP A 289 -9.08 12.39 6.49
CA TRP A 289 -9.50 13.77 6.24
C TRP A 289 -10.07 14.52 7.47
N ALA A 290 -10.34 13.81 8.56
CA ALA A 290 -10.95 14.42 9.76
C ALA A 290 -10.09 15.52 10.43
N SER A 291 -8.79 15.60 10.12
CA SER A 291 -7.89 16.68 10.61
C SER A 291 -7.82 17.89 9.69
N PHE A 292 -8.38 17.79 8.50
CA PHE A 292 -8.36 18.85 7.51
C PHE A 292 -9.80 19.33 7.30
N VAL A 293 -9.98 20.60 6.95
CA VAL A 293 -11.25 21.04 6.36
C VAL A 293 -11.42 20.17 5.11
N PRO A 294 -12.45 19.30 5.05
CA PRO A 294 -12.60 18.43 3.89
C PRO A 294 -12.55 19.29 2.65
N PRO A 295 -11.76 18.96 1.63
CA PRO A 295 -11.91 19.61 0.35
C PRO A 295 -13.40 19.51 0.00
N GLU A 296 -14.05 20.55 -0.52
CA GLU A 296 -15.50 20.72 -0.81
C GLU A 296 -16.17 19.56 -1.58
N PHE A 297 -15.49 18.46 -1.75
CA PHE A 297 -15.76 17.34 -2.64
C PHE A 297 -16.24 16.07 -1.95
N LEU A 298 -15.95 15.91 -0.67
CA LEU A 298 -16.46 14.75 0.05
C LEU A 298 -17.79 15.16 0.67
N PRO A 299 -18.89 14.45 0.40
CA PRO A 299 -20.13 14.69 1.13
C PRO A 299 -19.80 14.57 2.61
N ILE A 300 -20.00 15.64 3.30
CA ILE A 300 -19.67 15.78 4.72
C ILE A 300 -20.42 14.68 5.45
N LEU A 301 -19.72 13.76 6.11
CA LEU A 301 -20.32 12.80 7.07
C LEU A 301 -20.99 13.53 8.26
N LEU A 302 -21.01 14.85 8.27
CA LEU A 302 -21.69 15.71 9.23
C LEU A 302 -23.21 15.52 9.29
N SER A 303 -23.82 14.78 8.35
CA SER A 303 -25.26 14.47 8.45
C SER A 303 -25.60 13.38 9.47
N LEU A 304 -24.62 12.72 10.07
CA LEU A 304 -24.87 11.65 11.06
C LEU A 304 -24.54 12.03 12.51
N SER A 305 -23.95 13.20 12.76
CA SER A 305 -23.83 13.77 14.10
C SER A 305 -24.48 15.17 14.17
N SER A 306 -25.71 15.29 13.70
CA SER A 306 -26.60 16.30 14.23
C SER A 306 -26.98 15.88 15.66
N VAL A 307 -26.06 16.08 16.59
CA VAL A 307 -26.43 16.37 17.96
C VAL A 307 -27.37 17.56 17.83
N PRO A 308 -28.63 17.49 18.26
CA PRO A 308 -29.48 18.65 18.27
C PRO A 308 -28.73 19.69 19.09
N ALA A 309 -28.42 20.84 18.47
CA ALA A 309 -27.93 21.99 19.19
C ALA A 309 -28.91 22.25 20.32
N THR A 310 -28.48 21.90 21.52
CA THR A 310 -29.17 22.32 22.75
C THR A 310 -29.34 23.82 22.58
N SER A 311 -30.59 24.25 22.45
CA SER A 311 -31.00 25.62 22.34
C SER A 311 -30.16 26.47 23.29
N ALA A 312 -29.40 27.40 22.72
CA ALA A 312 -28.69 28.40 23.50
C ALA A 312 -29.71 29.05 24.47
N PRO A 313 -29.39 29.22 25.74
CA PRO A 313 -30.28 29.93 26.63
C PRO A 313 -30.45 31.32 26.07
N SER A 314 -31.74 31.70 25.89
CA SER A 314 -32.19 33.04 25.53
C SER A 314 -31.43 34.06 26.36
N SER A 315 -30.58 34.85 25.76
CA SER A 315 -29.96 36.02 26.40
C SER A 315 -31.03 37.07 26.61
N ASN A 316 -31.72 37.02 27.76
CA ASN A 316 -32.42 38.20 28.25
C ASN A 316 -31.39 39.30 28.46
N PRO A 317 -31.64 40.53 27.95
CA PRO A 317 -30.76 41.63 28.23
C PRO A 317 -30.76 41.92 29.74
N PRO A 318 -29.64 42.35 30.35
CA PRO A 318 -29.56 42.68 31.75
C PRO A 318 -30.52 43.81 32.09
N PRO A 319 -31.16 43.81 33.30
CA PRO A 319 -32.09 44.87 33.72
C PRO A 319 -31.35 46.19 33.80
N GLU A 320 -32.03 47.23 33.29
CA GLU A 320 -31.57 48.63 33.28
C GLU A 320 -31.26 49.09 34.72
N PRO A 321 -30.17 49.81 34.98
CA PRO A 321 -29.84 50.31 36.29
C PRO A 321 -30.82 51.40 36.71
N PRO A 322 -31.18 51.49 38.00
CA PRO A 322 -32.15 52.49 38.51
C PRO A 322 -31.67 53.95 38.29
N PRO A 323 -32.57 54.88 38.03
CA PRO A 323 -32.24 56.32 37.81
C PRO A 323 -31.54 56.90 39.04
N ARG A 324 -30.48 57.68 38.84
CA ARG A 324 -29.76 58.39 39.88
C ARG A 324 -30.66 59.50 40.44
N PRO A 325 -30.69 59.71 41.76
CA PRO A 325 -31.40 60.78 42.35
C PRO A 325 -30.74 62.09 41.95
N SER A 326 -31.57 63.04 41.49
CA SER A 326 -31.25 64.48 41.25
C SER A 326 -30.95 65.17 42.55
N ILE A 327 -29.78 65.79 42.67
CA ILE A 327 -29.44 66.82 43.64
C ILE A 327 -29.53 68.13 42.89
#